data_ba3bd93566d6ec737e2f60fe13a76a42
#
_entry.id   ba3bd93566d6ec737e2f60fe13a76a42
#
_cell.length_a   1.000
_cell.length_b   1.000
_cell.length_c   1.000
_cell.angle_alpha   90.00
_cell.angle_beta   90.00
_cell.angle_gamma   90.00
#
_symmetry.space_group_name_H-M   'P 1'
#
loop_
_entity.id
_entity.type
_entity.pdbx_description
1 polymer ?
#
loop_
_entity_poly.entity_id
_entity_poly.type
_entity_poly.pdbx_seq_one_letter_code
_entity_poly.pdbx_strand_id
1 'polypeptide(L)'
;MNKKKIVIIGGGLQGLATANALIDRGEEVLLLERDSDVATSTSFANAGMMTPSQSSPWNSPSDIAQILAGIGKVDSPMLMKADQIPSLFFWGLKFLRNSTPKRFKEISRNLFELANYSKNLTV
;
A
#
# COMPACT_ATOMS: atom_id res chain seq x y z
N MET A 1 11.59 -26.21 23.53
CA MET A 1 10.56 -25.17 23.30
C MET A 1 9.98 -25.43 21.91
N ASN A 2 8.66 -25.64 21.82
CA ASN A 2 8.00 -25.74 20.50
C ASN A 2 8.12 -24.40 19.77
N LYS A 3 8.96 -24.33 18.75
CA LYS A 3 9.00 -23.15 17.87
C LYS A 3 7.63 -23.02 17.17
N LYS A 4 7.01 -21.88 17.29
CA LYS A 4 5.76 -21.59 16.57
C LYS A 4 6.10 -21.46 15.09
N LYS A 5 5.42 -22.23 14.26
CA LYS A 5 5.54 -22.14 12.81
C LYS A 5 4.72 -20.98 12.30
N ILE A 6 5.34 -20.07 11.55
CA ILE A 6 4.66 -18.92 10.94
C ILE A 6 4.18 -19.34 9.55
N VAL A 7 2.90 -19.18 9.28
CA VAL A 7 2.32 -19.49 7.97
C VAL A 7 2.06 -18.19 7.21
N ILE A 8 2.62 -18.10 5.99
CA ILE A 8 2.38 -16.99 5.06
C ILE A 8 1.52 -17.50 3.93
N ILE A 9 0.42 -16.81 3.63
CA ILE A 9 -0.49 -17.16 2.54
C ILE A 9 -0.26 -16.17 1.39
N GLY A 10 0.20 -16.69 0.26
CA GLY A 10 0.52 -15.96 -0.95
C GLY A 10 2.03 -15.76 -1.16
N GLY A 11 2.53 -16.29 -2.28
CA GLY A 11 3.93 -16.24 -2.71
C GLY A 11 4.25 -15.07 -3.64
N GLY A 12 3.48 -13.98 -3.59
CA GLY A 12 3.83 -12.74 -4.28
C GLY A 12 4.99 -12.00 -3.60
N LEU A 13 5.41 -10.86 -4.16
CA LEU A 13 6.54 -10.07 -3.68
C LEU A 13 6.49 -9.79 -2.17
N GLN A 14 5.32 -9.42 -1.64
CA GLN A 14 5.14 -9.13 -0.22
C GLN A 14 5.31 -10.38 0.66
N GLY A 15 4.74 -11.50 0.23
CA GLY A 15 4.87 -12.79 0.93
C GLY A 15 6.31 -13.26 0.98
N LEU A 16 7.01 -13.21 -0.15
CA LEU A 16 8.43 -13.59 -0.26
C LEU A 16 9.33 -12.69 0.58
N ALA A 17 9.17 -11.37 0.51
CA ALA A 17 9.95 -10.43 1.33
C ALA A 17 9.71 -10.65 2.83
N THR A 18 8.46 -10.91 3.23
CA THR A 18 8.12 -11.22 4.62
C THR A 18 8.73 -12.55 5.07
N ALA A 19 8.66 -13.58 4.22
CA ALA A 19 9.26 -14.88 4.50
C ALA A 19 10.77 -14.77 4.71
N ASN A 20 11.46 -14.08 3.80
CA ASN A 20 12.90 -13.85 3.88
C ASN A 20 13.27 -13.13 5.19
N ALA A 21 12.60 -12.03 5.51
CA ALA A 21 12.86 -11.27 6.73
C ALA A 21 12.62 -12.06 8.03
N LEU A 22 11.70 -13.03 8.03
CA LEU A 22 11.46 -13.90 9.17
C LEU A 22 12.50 -15.01 9.27
N ILE A 23 12.90 -15.60 8.14
CA ILE A 23 13.97 -16.62 8.06
C ILE A 23 15.29 -16.04 8.57
N ASP A 24 15.63 -14.81 8.16
CA ASP A 24 16.83 -14.11 8.64
C ASP A 24 16.83 -13.86 10.14
N ARG A 25 15.65 -13.85 10.77
CA ARG A 25 15.48 -13.78 12.24
C ARG A 25 15.47 -15.16 12.93
N GLY A 26 15.66 -16.23 12.16
CA GLY A 26 15.69 -17.60 12.67
C GLY A 26 14.32 -18.20 12.95
N GLU A 27 13.26 -17.62 12.38
CA GLU A 27 11.90 -18.15 12.50
C GLU A 27 11.66 -19.29 11.51
N GLU A 28 10.79 -20.23 11.90
CA GLU A 28 10.33 -21.31 11.01
C GLU A 28 9.12 -20.81 10.21
N VAL A 29 9.27 -20.74 8.87
CA VAL A 29 8.25 -20.21 7.97
C VAL A 29 7.72 -21.28 7.03
N LEU A 30 6.41 -21.35 6.86
CA LEU A 30 5.72 -22.09 5.82
C LEU A 30 5.01 -21.11 4.88
N LEU A 31 5.45 -21.05 3.63
CA LEU A 31 4.79 -20.26 2.59
C LEU A 31 3.82 -21.18 1.82
N LEU A 32 2.55 -20.74 1.72
CA LEU A 32 1.51 -21.40 0.93
C LEU A 32 1.20 -20.52 -0.28
N GLU A 33 1.42 -21.08 -1.48
CA GLU A 33 1.07 -20.46 -2.74
C GLU A 33 0.02 -21.32 -3.46
N ARG A 34 -0.94 -20.66 -4.11
CA ARG A 34 -1.99 -21.34 -4.88
C ARG A 34 -1.50 -21.78 -6.26
N ASP A 35 -0.66 -20.94 -6.87
CA ASP A 35 -0.13 -21.19 -8.20
C ASP A 35 1.03 -22.21 -8.16
N SER A 36 1.44 -22.72 -9.29
CA SER A 36 2.50 -23.73 -9.39
C SER A 36 3.90 -23.22 -9.01
N ASP A 37 4.07 -21.89 -8.99
CA ASP A 37 5.32 -21.24 -8.62
C ASP A 37 5.04 -19.88 -7.97
N VAL A 38 6.04 -19.31 -7.28
CA VAL A 38 5.94 -18.03 -6.62
C VAL A 38 6.07 -16.86 -7.62
N ALA A 39 5.47 -15.73 -7.28
CA ALA A 39 5.53 -14.47 -8.04
C ALA A 39 5.01 -14.56 -9.49
N THR A 40 4.22 -15.55 -9.85
CA THR A 40 3.71 -15.78 -11.21
C THR A 40 2.54 -14.90 -11.62
N SER A 41 1.87 -14.25 -10.65
CA SER A 41 0.74 -13.34 -10.89
C SER A 41 1.18 -11.88 -11.05
N THR A 42 0.54 -10.96 -10.35
CA THR A 42 0.81 -9.49 -10.43
C THR A 42 2.28 -9.13 -10.18
N SER A 43 2.99 -9.91 -9.36
CA SER A 43 4.40 -9.68 -9.04
C SER A 43 5.35 -10.03 -10.19
N PHE A 44 4.92 -10.84 -11.16
CA PHE A 44 5.75 -11.25 -12.30
C PHE A 44 6.09 -10.09 -13.24
N ALA A 45 5.12 -9.21 -13.46
CA ALA A 45 5.23 -8.08 -14.39
C ALA A 45 4.78 -6.77 -13.74
N ASN A 46 5.36 -6.43 -12.58
CA ASN A 46 5.19 -5.11 -11.99
C ASN A 46 6.08 -4.08 -12.71
N ALA A 47 5.93 -2.79 -12.40
CA ALA A 47 6.71 -1.73 -13.03
C ALA A 47 8.22 -1.81 -12.78
N GLY A 48 8.70 -2.68 -11.88
CA GLY A 48 10.12 -2.86 -11.55
C GLY A 48 10.81 -1.62 -10.99
N MET A 49 10.02 -0.61 -10.58
CA MET A 49 10.57 0.67 -10.13
C MET A 49 10.61 0.74 -8.59
N MET A 50 11.78 1.07 -8.05
CA MET A 50 11.96 1.42 -6.64
C MET A 50 12.17 2.94 -6.52
N THR A 51 11.06 3.68 -6.45
CA THR A 51 11.04 5.14 -6.46
C THR A 51 10.49 5.72 -5.16
N PRO A 52 11.30 5.85 -4.09
CA PRO A 52 10.86 6.45 -2.82
C PRO A 52 10.25 7.84 -2.97
N SER A 53 10.68 8.61 -3.99
CA SER A 53 10.14 9.94 -4.29
C SER A 53 8.66 9.94 -4.72
N GLN A 54 8.12 8.81 -5.13
CA GLN A 54 6.71 8.66 -5.50
C GLN A 54 5.84 8.06 -4.38
N SER A 55 6.35 8.00 -3.16
CA SER A 55 5.63 7.49 -1.99
C SER A 55 4.66 8.49 -1.36
N SER A 56 4.41 9.63 -1.99
CA SER A 56 3.46 10.63 -1.47
C SER A 56 2.05 10.05 -1.33
N PRO A 57 1.35 10.34 -0.23
CA PRO A 57 -0.03 9.92 -0.07
C PRO A 57 -0.94 10.69 -1.04
N TRP A 58 -2.02 10.08 -1.45
CA TRP A 58 -2.99 10.63 -2.42
C TRP A 58 -4.08 11.52 -1.79
N ASN A 59 -3.86 11.97 -0.57
CA ASN A 59 -4.75 12.86 0.15
C ASN A 59 -4.17 14.29 0.27
N SER A 60 -3.47 14.75 -0.77
CA SER A 60 -3.04 16.15 -0.78
C SER A 60 -4.24 17.11 -0.80
N PRO A 61 -4.11 18.32 -0.28
CA PRO A 61 -5.17 19.33 -0.39
C PRO A 61 -5.64 19.59 -1.83
N SER A 62 -4.72 19.50 -2.82
CA SER A 62 -5.03 19.63 -4.25
C SER A 62 -5.83 18.45 -4.76
N ASP A 63 -5.51 17.22 -4.34
CA ASP A 63 -6.25 16.03 -4.75
C ASP A 63 -7.68 16.04 -4.20
N ILE A 64 -7.86 16.52 -2.96
CA ILE A 64 -9.19 16.71 -2.38
C ILE A 64 -10.03 17.67 -3.23
N ALA A 65 -9.46 18.79 -3.64
CA ALA A 65 -10.16 19.75 -4.50
C ALA A 65 -10.57 19.10 -5.84
N GLN A 66 -9.69 18.28 -6.45
CA GLN A 66 -9.98 17.56 -7.67
C GLN A 66 -11.07 16.48 -7.48
N ILE A 67 -11.02 15.73 -6.38
CA ILE A 67 -12.03 14.72 -6.04
C ILE A 67 -13.40 15.38 -5.91
N LEU A 68 -13.49 16.48 -5.14
CA LEU A 68 -14.75 17.20 -4.93
C LEU A 68 -15.28 17.79 -6.24
N ALA A 69 -14.41 18.35 -7.09
CA ALA A 69 -14.78 18.90 -8.39
C ALA A 69 -15.20 17.82 -9.41
N GLY A 70 -14.79 16.57 -9.18
CA GLY A 70 -15.07 15.41 -10.03
C GLY A 70 -16.35 14.64 -9.67
N ILE A 71 -16.99 14.95 -8.52
CA ILE A 71 -18.21 14.25 -8.10
C ILE A 71 -19.30 14.43 -9.15
N GLY A 72 -19.85 13.31 -9.66
CA GLY A 72 -20.90 13.30 -10.68
C GLY A 72 -20.42 13.52 -12.12
N LYS A 73 -19.13 13.66 -12.39
CA LYS A 73 -18.58 13.75 -13.73
C LYS A 73 -18.04 12.39 -14.18
N VAL A 74 -18.49 11.94 -15.36
CA VAL A 74 -18.09 10.64 -15.93
C VAL A 74 -16.61 10.61 -16.34
N ASP A 75 -16.04 11.74 -16.72
CA ASP A 75 -14.65 11.89 -17.17
C ASP A 75 -13.68 12.27 -16.04
N SER A 76 -14.10 12.14 -14.79
CA SER A 76 -13.22 12.41 -13.64
C SER A 76 -12.17 11.29 -13.50
N PRO A 77 -10.88 11.64 -13.25
CA PRO A 77 -9.84 10.65 -12.94
C PRO A 77 -10.15 9.80 -11.71
N MET A 78 -11.02 10.30 -10.82
CA MET A 78 -11.56 9.56 -9.67
C MET A 78 -13.09 9.54 -9.74
N LEU A 79 -13.63 8.38 -10.08
CA LEU A 79 -15.07 8.12 -10.12
C LEU A 79 -15.57 7.78 -8.71
N MET A 80 -16.33 8.71 -8.12
CA MET A 80 -17.09 8.45 -6.90
C MET A 80 -18.56 8.27 -7.28
N LYS A 81 -19.09 7.05 -7.14
CA LYS A 81 -20.49 6.77 -7.35
C LYS A 81 -21.32 7.32 -6.20
N ALA A 82 -22.38 8.06 -6.51
CA ALA A 82 -23.21 8.73 -5.51
C ALA A 82 -23.89 7.76 -4.52
N ASP A 83 -24.22 6.55 -4.98
CA ASP A 83 -24.80 5.47 -4.17
C ASP A 83 -23.86 4.93 -3.09
N GLN A 84 -22.55 5.12 -3.25
CA GLN A 84 -21.55 4.69 -2.28
C GLN A 84 -21.25 5.74 -1.19
N ILE A 85 -21.71 6.99 -1.36
CA ILE A 85 -21.42 8.07 -0.41
C ILE A 85 -21.87 7.72 1.03
N PRO A 86 -23.07 7.15 1.28
CA PRO A 86 -23.48 6.82 2.64
C PRO A 86 -22.56 5.81 3.33
N SER A 87 -22.10 4.79 2.60
CA SER A 87 -21.21 3.75 3.14
C SER A 87 -19.79 4.29 3.43
N LEU A 88 -19.35 5.29 2.67
CA LEU A 88 -18.03 5.92 2.77
C LEU A 88 -18.00 7.13 3.71
N PHE A 89 -19.13 7.54 4.29
CA PHE A 89 -19.24 8.79 5.05
C PHE A 89 -18.21 8.91 6.18
N PHE A 90 -18.14 7.93 7.07
CA PHE A 90 -17.20 7.96 8.19
C PHE A 90 -15.74 7.85 7.73
N TRP A 91 -15.48 7.08 6.69
CA TRP A 91 -14.17 7.01 6.07
C TRP A 91 -13.79 8.36 5.45
N GLY A 92 -14.70 8.99 4.72
CA GLY A 92 -14.52 10.30 4.12
C GLY A 92 -14.19 11.39 5.15
N LEU A 93 -14.87 11.41 6.29
CA LEU A 93 -14.56 12.36 7.38
C LEU A 93 -13.13 12.15 7.92
N LYS A 94 -12.70 10.90 8.13
CA LYS A 94 -11.32 10.60 8.55
C LYS A 94 -10.31 10.99 7.48
N PHE A 95 -10.63 10.73 6.21
CA PHE A 95 -9.79 11.09 5.08
C PHE A 95 -9.59 12.60 5.01
N LEU A 96 -10.65 13.40 5.04
CA LEU A 96 -10.58 14.87 5.05
C LEU A 96 -9.80 15.42 6.25
N ARG A 97 -10.01 14.85 7.45
CA ARG A 97 -9.25 15.25 8.64
C ARG A 97 -7.74 15.06 8.49
N ASN A 98 -7.31 14.02 7.75
CA ASN A 98 -5.91 13.72 7.50
C ASN A 98 -5.34 14.44 6.26
N SER A 99 -6.17 15.15 5.50
CA SER A 99 -5.80 15.84 4.26
C SER A 99 -5.40 17.30 4.48
N THR A 100 -5.16 17.72 5.73
CA THR A 100 -4.64 19.06 6.02
C THR A 100 -3.18 19.17 5.60
N PRO A 101 -2.68 20.37 5.19
CA PRO A 101 -1.28 20.54 4.75
C PRO A 101 -0.25 20.05 5.76
N LYS A 102 -0.52 20.26 7.05
CA LYS A 102 0.36 19.80 8.15
C LYS A 102 0.44 18.27 8.20
N ARG A 103 -0.72 17.60 8.20
CA ARG A 103 -0.82 16.15 8.22
C ARG A 103 -0.24 15.52 6.96
N PHE A 104 -0.56 16.09 5.81
CA PHE A 104 -0.02 15.62 4.54
C PHE A 104 1.50 15.64 4.53
N LYS A 105 2.13 16.74 4.98
CA LYS A 105 3.59 16.85 5.05
C LYS A 105 4.21 15.82 6.01
N GLU A 106 3.59 15.62 7.17
CA GLU A 106 4.03 14.63 8.16
C GLU A 106 3.96 13.20 7.60
N ILE A 107 2.80 12.84 7.02
CA ILE A 107 2.59 11.51 6.43
C ILE A 107 3.54 11.28 5.25
N SER A 108 3.71 12.28 4.37
CA SER A 108 4.63 12.19 3.23
C SER A 108 6.07 11.92 3.67
N ARG A 109 6.52 12.58 4.74
CA ARG A 109 7.86 12.33 5.29
C ARG A 109 7.99 10.91 5.80
N ASN A 110 7.03 10.44 6.60
CA ASN A 110 7.07 9.08 7.17
C ASN A 110 7.03 8.01 6.07
N LEU A 111 6.22 8.22 5.03
CA LEU A 111 6.15 7.31 3.89
C LEU A 111 7.45 7.31 3.09
N PHE A 112 8.06 8.48 2.88
CA PHE A 112 9.35 8.57 2.21
C PHE A 112 10.46 7.85 2.99
N GLU A 113 10.52 8.05 4.32
CA GLU A 113 11.47 7.37 5.20
C GLU A 113 11.30 5.84 5.13
N LEU A 114 10.04 5.36 5.20
CA LEU A 114 9.72 3.94 5.07
C LEU A 114 10.08 3.38 3.68
N ALA A 115 9.76 4.12 2.61
CA ALA A 115 10.06 3.70 1.24
C ALA A 115 11.57 3.65 0.99
N ASN A 116 12.31 4.62 1.53
CA ASN A 116 13.76 4.63 1.43
C ASN A 116 14.42 3.50 2.24
N TYR A 117 13.90 3.23 3.44
CA TYR A 117 14.31 2.06 4.23
C TYR A 117 14.06 0.75 3.47
N SER A 118 12.85 0.58 2.90
CA SER A 118 12.50 -0.58 2.09
C SER A 118 13.43 -0.74 0.88
N LYS A 119 13.70 0.35 0.16
CA LYS A 119 14.65 0.35 -0.96
C LYS A 119 16.03 -0.17 -0.53
N ASN A 120 16.55 0.33 0.59
CA ASN A 120 17.89 -0.05 1.07
C ASN A 120 17.97 -1.51 1.53
N LEU A 121 16.85 -2.15 1.86
CA LEU A 121 16.80 -3.58 2.17
C LEU A 121 16.75 -4.46 0.91
N THR A 122 16.36 -3.89 -0.23
CA THR A 122 16.16 -4.63 -1.48
C THR A 122 17.37 -4.56 -2.40
N VAL A 123 18.24 -3.56 -2.24
CA VAL A 123 19.48 -3.35 -2.98
C VAL A 123 20.67 -3.79 -2.16
#